data_6b5e685f69f0600a858f716fa11e35d7
#
_entry.id   6b5e685f69f0600a858f716fa11e35d7
#
_cell.length_a   1.000
_cell.length_b   1.000
_cell.length_c   1.000
_cell.angle_alpha   90.00
_cell.angle_beta   90.00
_cell.angle_gamma   90.00
#
_symmetry.space_group_name_H-M   'P 1'
#
loop_
_entity.id
_entity.type
_entity.pdbx_description
1 polymer ?
#
loop_
_entity_poly.entity_id
_entity_poly.type
_entity_poly.pdbx_seq_one_letter_code
_entity_poly.pdbx_strand_id
1 'polypeptide(L)'
;MYVKILSSATIGIEAYIMEVELDMIPGQPGLTIVGLPDAAIKESEERVRSALVNCGFPYPPKRVTINLAPADIPKEGSALDLPISIAFIAAMELVPAEKLNKVVL
;
A
#
# COMPACT_ATOMS: atom_id res chain seq x y z
N MET A 1 13.15 -4.32 -1.14
CA MET A 1 12.70 -3.43 -2.24
C MET A 1 11.83 -2.32 -1.69
N TYR A 2 12.22 -1.10 -1.88
CA TYR A 2 11.48 0.08 -1.39
C TYR A 2 10.74 0.73 -2.55
N VAL A 3 9.46 1.05 -2.33
CA VAL A 3 8.61 1.69 -3.33
C VAL A 3 7.79 2.79 -2.66
N LYS A 4 7.62 3.90 -3.38
CA LYS A 4 6.79 5.02 -2.94
C LYS A 4 5.74 5.30 -4.01
N ILE A 5 4.47 5.31 -3.59
CA ILE A 5 3.33 5.59 -4.47
C ILE A 5 2.63 6.83 -3.94
N LEU A 6 2.22 7.69 -4.84
CA LEU A 6 1.37 8.85 -4.51
C LEU A 6 -0.09 8.49 -4.73
N SER A 7 -0.92 8.89 -3.78
CA SER A 7 -2.36 8.71 -3.86
C SER A 7 -3.04 9.98 -3.40
N SER A 8 -4.32 10.13 -3.69
CA SER A 8 -5.10 11.25 -3.20
C SER A 8 -6.15 10.76 -2.21
N ALA A 9 -6.39 11.59 -1.20
CA ALA A 9 -7.47 11.38 -0.24
C ALA A 9 -8.28 12.66 -0.12
N THR A 10 -9.57 12.53 0.14
CA THR A 10 -10.45 13.68 0.34
C THR A 10 -11.03 13.67 1.73
N ILE A 11 -11.04 14.85 2.37
CA ILE A 11 -11.69 15.07 3.65
C ILE A 11 -12.59 16.29 3.45
N GLY A 12 -13.91 16.05 3.46
CA GLY A 12 -14.84 17.08 3.10
C GLY A 12 -14.65 17.49 1.64
N ILE A 13 -14.37 18.78 1.41
CA ILE A 13 -14.14 19.33 0.06
C ILE A 13 -12.66 19.49 -0.27
N GLU A 14 -11.77 19.15 0.67
CA GLU A 14 -10.33 19.29 0.47
C GLU A 14 -9.71 17.97 0.03
N ALA A 15 -8.77 18.07 -0.93
CA ALA A 15 -8.00 16.93 -1.39
C ALA A 15 -6.57 17.03 -0.89
N TYR A 16 -6.01 15.88 -0.51
CA TYR A 16 -4.65 15.78 0.01
C TYR A 16 -3.88 14.75 -0.78
N ILE A 17 -2.59 14.98 -0.96
CA ILE A 17 -1.70 13.98 -1.53
C ILE A 17 -1.22 13.09 -0.39
N MET A 18 -1.41 11.79 -0.55
CA MET A 18 -0.96 10.76 0.36
C MET A 18 0.25 10.05 -0.22
N GLU A 19 1.23 9.75 0.63
CA GLU A 19 2.36 8.93 0.25
C GLU A 19 2.17 7.54 0.85
N VAL A 20 2.31 6.52 0.01
CA VAL A 20 2.32 5.12 0.44
C VAL A 20 3.73 4.60 0.20
N GLU A 21 4.47 4.38 1.27
CA GLU A 21 5.83 3.86 1.20
C GLU A 21 5.80 2.41 1.64
N LEU A 22 6.27 1.52 0.77
CA LEU A 22 6.32 0.09 1.05
C LEU A 22 7.76 -0.39 1.00
N ASP A 23 8.16 -1.11 2.03
CA ASP A 23 9.44 -1.80 2.07
C ASP A 23 9.20 -3.30 2.19
N MET A 24 9.78 -4.05 1.26
CA MET A 24 9.65 -5.50 1.20
C MET A 24 11.03 -6.13 1.30
N ILE A 25 11.23 -6.91 2.36
CA ILE A 25 12.52 -7.54 2.63
C ILE A 25 12.33 -9.04 2.89
N PRO A 26 13.37 -9.85 2.66
CA PRO A 26 13.33 -11.25 3.07
C PRO A 26 13.19 -11.35 4.59
N GLY A 27 12.45 -12.33 5.06
CA GLY A 27 12.25 -12.55 6.49
C GLY A 27 10.97 -13.32 6.75
N GLN A 28 10.57 -13.36 8.01
CA GLN A 28 9.33 -14.00 8.37
C GLN A 28 8.15 -13.23 7.74
N PRO A 29 7.28 -13.92 6.99
CA PRO A 29 6.16 -13.25 6.33
C PRO A 29 5.28 -12.50 7.32
N GLY A 30 4.87 -11.30 6.92
CA GLY A 30 3.98 -10.48 7.71
C GLY A 30 3.83 -9.10 7.12
N LEU A 31 2.77 -8.41 7.53
CA LEU A 31 2.47 -7.05 7.10
C LEU A 31 2.31 -6.16 8.31
N THR A 32 2.96 -5.00 8.26
CA THR A 32 2.77 -3.92 9.23
C THR A 32 2.45 -2.65 8.46
N ILE A 33 1.39 -1.95 8.88
CA ILE A 33 1.04 -0.65 8.33
C ILE A 33 1.09 0.37 9.45
N VAL A 34 2.08 1.26 9.37
CA VAL A 34 2.23 2.33 10.37
C VAL A 34 1.11 3.34 10.19
N GLY A 35 0.39 3.61 11.26
CA GLY A 35 -0.73 4.54 11.25
C GLY A 35 -2.11 3.88 11.29
N LEU A 36 -2.18 2.55 11.25
CA LEU A 36 -3.43 1.82 11.38
C LEU A 36 -3.38 0.86 12.57
N PRO A 37 -4.51 0.66 13.27
CA PRO A 37 -4.61 -0.36 14.31
C PRO A 37 -4.55 -1.78 13.73
N ASP A 38 -4.17 -2.75 14.54
CA ASP A 38 -3.95 -4.14 14.09
C ASP A 38 -5.15 -4.74 13.38
N ALA A 39 -6.36 -4.49 13.87
CA ALA A 39 -7.57 -5.00 13.22
C ALA A 39 -7.73 -4.45 11.80
N ALA A 40 -7.46 -3.16 11.61
CA ALA A 40 -7.54 -2.54 10.28
C ALA A 40 -6.45 -3.05 9.36
N ILE A 41 -5.24 -3.32 9.88
CA ILE A 41 -4.15 -3.93 9.11
C ILE A 41 -4.57 -5.29 8.58
N LYS A 42 -5.15 -6.13 9.43
CA LYS A 42 -5.55 -7.47 9.04
C LYS A 42 -6.63 -7.44 7.96
N GLU A 43 -7.61 -6.56 8.10
CA GLU A 43 -8.65 -6.40 7.10
C GLU A 43 -8.09 -5.92 5.76
N SER A 44 -7.19 -4.94 5.80
CA SER A 44 -6.54 -4.42 4.61
C SER A 44 -5.70 -5.50 3.93
N GLU A 45 -4.96 -6.29 4.70
CA GLU A 45 -4.16 -7.39 4.17
C GLU A 45 -5.02 -8.41 3.43
N GLU A 46 -6.17 -8.78 3.98
CA GLU A 46 -7.06 -9.73 3.33
C GLU A 46 -7.61 -9.18 2.01
N ARG A 47 -8.01 -7.91 1.97
CA ARG A 47 -8.52 -7.29 0.75
C ARG A 47 -7.43 -7.18 -0.33
N VAL A 48 -6.23 -6.75 0.05
CA VAL A 48 -5.11 -6.62 -0.87
C VAL A 48 -4.68 -7.99 -1.40
N ARG A 49 -4.60 -8.99 -0.53
CA ARG A 49 -4.28 -10.35 -0.93
C ARG A 49 -5.28 -10.89 -1.96
N SER A 50 -6.57 -10.72 -1.66
CA SER A 50 -7.64 -11.15 -2.56
C SER A 50 -7.55 -10.46 -3.91
N ALA A 51 -7.32 -9.14 -3.91
CA ALA A 51 -7.21 -8.36 -5.14
C ALA A 51 -6.02 -8.84 -5.98
N LEU A 52 -4.85 -9.05 -5.38
CA LEU A 52 -3.67 -9.51 -6.10
C LEU A 52 -3.88 -10.89 -6.70
N VAL A 53 -4.38 -11.84 -5.91
CA VAL A 53 -4.62 -13.20 -6.37
C VAL A 53 -5.65 -13.24 -7.49
N ASN A 54 -6.74 -12.49 -7.35
CA ASN A 54 -7.78 -12.44 -8.38
C ASN A 54 -7.29 -11.82 -9.69
N CYS A 55 -6.29 -10.96 -9.63
CA CYS A 55 -5.67 -10.37 -10.82
C CYS A 55 -4.51 -11.21 -11.38
N GLY A 56 -4.23 -12.36 -10.78
CA GLY A 56 -3.19 -13.27 -11.24
C GLY A 56 -1.80 -12.98 -10.69
N PHE A 57 -1.69 -12.14 -9.66
CA PHE A 57 -0.42 -11.84 -9.01
C PHE A 57 -0.27 -12.65 -7.72
N PRO A 58 0.94 -13.16 -7.42
CA PRO A 58 1.16 -13.86 -6.15
C PRO A 58 1.22 -12.87 -4.98
N TYR A 59 0.76 -13.31 -3.80
CA TYR A 59 1.01 -12.56 -2.58
C TYR A 59 2.39 -12.96 -2.05
N PRO A 60 3.33 -12.01 -1.87
CA PRO A 60 4.71 -12.37 -1.57
C PRO A 60 4.90 -12.89 -0.14
N PRO A 61 5.64 -13.99 0.05
CA PRO A 61 5.95 -14.50 1.39
C PRO A 61 7.16 -13.75 1.97
N LYS A 62 7.02 -12.45 2.18
CA LYS A 62 8.08 -11.57 2.64
C LYS A 62 7.60 -10.68 3.78
N ARG A 63 8.54 -10.05 4.46
CA ARG A 63 8.25 -9.05 5.48
C ARG A 63 7.96 -7.73 4.79
N VAL A 64 6.76 -7.20 4.97
CA VAL A 64 6.33 -5.96 4.33
C VAL A 64 5.98 -4.92 5.39
N THR A 65 6.55 -3.73 5.26
CA THR A 65 6.22 -2.59 6.10
C THR A 65 5.73 -1.46 5.23
N ILE A 66 4.59 -0.89 5.58
CA ILE A 66 3.99 0.23 4.86
C ILE A 66 3.88 1.42 5.79
N ASN A 67 4.33 2.57 5.31
CA ASN A 67 4.15 3.86 5.96
C ASN A 67 3.20 4.71 5.12
N LEU A 68 2.21 5.30 5.78
CA LEU A 68 1.25 6.20 5.16
C LEU A 68 1.49 7.61 5.68
N ALA A 69 1.71 8.55 4.79
CA ALA A 69 1.99 9.93 5.15
C ALA A 69 1.05 10.89 4.37
N PRO A 70 0.65 12.01 4.95
CA PRO A 70 0.96 12.48 6.30
C PRO A 70 0.17 11.74 7.38
N ALA A 71 0.74 11.70 8.59
CA ALA A 71 0.18 10.93 9.70
C ALA A 71 -1.10 11.54 10.30
N ASP A 72 -1.30 12.83 10.14
CA ASP A 72 -2.41 13.57 10.73
C ASP A 72 -3.70 13.56 9.89
N ILE A 73 -3.66 12.95 8.70
CA ILE A 73 -4.85 12.80 7.86
C ILE A 73 -5.54 11.49 8.20
N PRO A 74 -6.86 11.50 8.49
CA PRO A 74 -7.61 10.27 8.72
C PRO A 74 -7.49 9.31 7.53
N LYS A 75 -7.24 8.05 7.82
CA LYS A 75 -7.05 7.01 6.79
C LYS A 75 -8.11 5.95 6.94
N GLU A 76 -8.86 5.74 5.87
CA GLU A 76 -9.81 4.65 5.79
C GLU A 76 -9.21 3.54 4.92
N GLY A 77 -9.17 2.32 5.46
CA GLY A 77 -8.45 1.22 4.84
C GLY A 77 -8.83 0.96 3.39
N SER A 78 -10.13 0.96 3.08
CA SER A 78 -10.58 0.64 1.73
C SER A 78 -10.14 1.65 0.68
N ALA A 79 -9.99 2.92 1.06
CA ALA A 79 -9.54 3.97 0.15
C ALA A 79 -8.07 3.79 -0.26
N LEU A 80 -7.30 3.05 0.52
CA LEU A 80 -5.88 2.83 0.28
C LEU A 80 -5.57 1.48 -0.34
N ASP A 81 -6.58 0.63 -0.54
CA ASP A 81 -6.36 -0.73 -1.06
C ASP A 81 -5.71 -0.73 -2.44
N LEU A 82 -6.15 0.15 -3.35
CA LEU A 82 -5.57 0.22 -4.68
C LEU A 82 -4.11 0.70 -4.66
N PRO A 83 -3.75 1.83 -4.02
CA PRO A 83 -2.36 2.24 -3.97
C PRO A 83 -1.47 1.24 -3.25
N ILE A 84 -1.95 0.56 -2.21
CA ILE A 84 -1.20 -0.49 -1.53
C ILE A 84 -0.97 -1.68 -2.48
N SER A 85 -1.98 -2.10 -3.21
CA SER A 85 -1.86 -3.21 -4.17
C SER A 85 -0.86 -2.87 -5.27
N ILE A 86 -0.89 -1.65 -5.80
CA ILE A 86 0.07 -1.20 -6.80
C ILE A 86 1.50 -1.17 -6.22
N ALA A 87 1.64 -0.74 -4.97
CA ALA A 87 2.95 -0.75 -4.30
C ALA A 87 3.50 -2.18 -4.17
N PHE A 88 2.66 -3.16 -3.84
CA PHE A 88 3.06 -4.57 -3.83
C PHE A 88 3.55 -5.04 -5.20
N ILE A 89 2.80 -4.72 -6.25
CA ILE A 89 3.16 -5.12 -7.62
C ILE A 89 4.50 -4.50 -8.01
N ALA A 90 4.71 -3.23 -7.71
CA ALA A 90 5.96 -2.55 -8.01
C ALA A 90 7.13 -3.14 -7.21
N ALA A 91 6.92 -3.45 -5.93
CA ALA A 91 7.96 -4.05 -5.09
C ALA A 91 8.33 -5.46 -5.54
N MET A 92 7.42 -6.17 -6.18
CA MET A 92 7.70 -7.46 -6.80
C MET A 92 8.32 -7.33 -8.19
N GLU A 93 8.62 -6.11 -8.63
CA GLU A 93 9.26 -5.78 -9.91
C GLU A 93 8.40 -6.15 -11.14
N LEU A 94 7.08 -6.22 -10.96
CA LEU A 94 6.15 -6.52 -12.06
C LEU A 94 5.78 -5.28 -12.87
N VAL A 95 5.99 -4.07 -12.30
CA VAL A 95 5.81 -2.78 -12.97
C VAL A 95 6.96 -1.87 -12.57
N PRO A 96 7.57 -1.11 -13.51
CA PRO A 96 8.65 -0.18 -13.16
C PRO A 96 8.19 0.89 -12.17
N ALA A 97 8.86 0.97 -11.02
CA ALA A 97 8.51 1.91 -9.95
C ALA A 97 8.64 3.37 -10.39
N GLU A 98 9.58 3.66 -11.27
CA GLU A 98 9.83 5.00 -11.78
C GLU A 98 8.62 5.59 -12.50
N LYS A 99 7.85 4.75 -13.18
CA LYS A 99 6.63 5.20 -13.86
C LYS A 99 5.51 5.48 -12.87
N LEU A 100 5.48 4.76 -11.75
CA LEU A 100 4.44 4.90 -10.75
C LEU A 100 4.63 6.14 -9.88
N ASN A 101 5.87 6.58 -9.69
CA ASN A 101 6.18 7.78 -8.91
C ASN A 101 5.60 9.06 -9.51
N LYS A 102 5.19 9.03 -10.76
CA LYS A 102 4.62 10.18 -11.47
C LYS A 102 3.09 10.13 -11.54
N VAL A 103 2.49 9.09 -10.98
CA VAL A 103 1.05 8.86 -11.05
C VAL A 103 0.45 9.03 -9.66
N VAL A 104 -0.64 9.78 -9.58
CA VAL A 104 -1.43 9.92 -8.35
C VAL A 104 -2.64 8.99 -8.48
N LEU A 105 -2.73 8.07 -7.54
CA LEU A 105 -3.80 7.06 -7.53
C LEU A 105 -4.96 7.45 -6.62
#